data_b7056851387fd5bebbf415a0ac8755dc
#
_entry.id   b7056851387fd5bebbf415a0ac8755dc
#
_cell.length_a   1.000
_cell.length_b   1.000
_cell.length_c   1.000
_cell.angle_alpha   90.00
_cell.angle_beta   90.00
_cell.angle_gamma   90.00
#
_symmetry.space_group_name_H-M   'P 1'
#
loop_
_entity.id
_entity.type
_entity.pdbx_description
1 polymer ?
#
loop_
_entity_poly.entity_id
_entity_poly.type
_entity_poly.pdbx_seq_one_letter_code
_entity_poly.pdbx_strand_id
1 'polypeptide(L)'
;QTNTGVIVLAATNRADILDKALMRAGRFDRQIEVGLPDVKEREAIFNVHLRPLKLDPQLDREFLARQTPGFSGADIANVCNEAALIAARHNKKFVSKEDFLAAIDRIVGGLEKPNMPMTAAERRATAIHEAGHATVMWSLPQCDPVLKVTVVPRGRSLGATWYVPDERRIHVTNEALQERLAGLLGGRIAEEVSYGTLGAGALSDLERATETAYAMVAYYGMSKKIGPISYYDSSGLSLIHISEPTRRTPIS
;
A
#
# COMPACT_ATOMS: atom_id res chain seq x y z
N GLN A 1 -29.03 34.18 16.91
CA GLN A 1 -27.77 34.96 16.81
C GLN A 1 -27.08 34.55 15.52
N THR A 2 -27.03 35.46 14.57
CA THR A 2 -26.29 35.32 13.31
C THR A 2 -24.81 35.52 13.63
N ASN A 3 -23.98 34.49 13.43
CA ASN A 3 -22.52 34.58 13.54
C ASN A 3 -21.93 35.35 12.35
N THR A 4 -22.27 36.61 12.23
CA THR A 4 -21.78 37.50 11.17
C THR A 4 -20.27 37.76 11.42
N GLY A 5 -19.41 37.32 10.48
CA GLY A 5 -17.98 37.57 10.54
C GLY A 5 -17.12 36.44 11.14
N VAL A 6 -17.72 35.30 11.50
CA VAL A 6 -16.96 34.12 11.99
C VAL A 6 -17.03 33.01 10.95
N ILE A 7 -15.86 32.51 10.56
CA ILE A 7 -15.73 31.29 9.73
C ILE A 7 -15.29 30.13 10.65
N VAL A 8 -16.07 29.07 10.65
CA VAL A 8 -15.76 27.84 11.44
C VAL A 8 -15.19 26.81 10.50
N LEU A 9 -13.99 26.31 10.82
CA LEU A 9 -13.34 25.22 10.12
C LEU A 9 -13.24 24.01 11.05
N ALA A 10 -13.54 22.84 10.54
CA ALA A 10 -13.37 21.58 11.25
C ALA A 10 -12.66 20.57 10.34
N ALA A 11 -11.88 19.67 10.91
CA ALA A 11 -11.22 18.60 10.19
C ALA A 11 -11.53 17.27 10.87
N THR A 12 -11.70 16.22 10.07
CA THR A 12 -11.90 14.85 10.53
C THR A 12 -11.33 13.87 9.52
N ASN A 13 -10.81 12.75 9.99
CA ASN A 13 -10.42 11.63 9.13
C ASN A 13 -11.62 10.72 8.77
N ARG A 14 -12.78 10.96 9.41
CA ARG A 14 -13.97 10.14 9.22
C ARG A 14 -15.19 11.01 9.01
N ALA A 15 -15.36 11.46 7.77
CA ALA A 15 -16.55 12.23 7.38
C ALA A 15 -17.82 11.35 7.39
N ASP A 16 -17.66 10.05 7.22
CA ASP A 16 -18.73 9.04 7.17
C ASP A 16 -19.55 8.93 8.47
N ILE A 17 -18.93 9.20 9.63
CA ILE A 17 -19.57 9.13 10.95
C ILE A 17 -20.18 10.45 11.42
N LEU A 18 -19.99 11.55 10.66
CA LEU A 18 -20.55 12.84 11.03
C LEU A 18 -22.07 12.83 10.87
N ASP A 19 -22.75 13.48 11.81
CA ASP A 19 -24.19 13.71 11.69
C ASP A 19 -24.49 14.50 10.42
N LYS A 20 -25.36 13.96 9.56
CA LYS A 20 -25.81 14.59 8.32
C LYS A 20 -26.40 15.98 8.55
N ALA A 21 -26.89 16.27 9.76
CA ALA A 21 -27.39 17.59 10.13
C ALA A 21 -26.28 18.64 10.20
N LEU A 22 -25.02 18.25 10.48
CA LEU A 22 -23.87 19.18 10.48
C LEU A 22 -23.48 19.59 9.06
N MET A 23 -23.75 18.78 8.06
CA MET A 23 -23.37 18.98 6.66
C MET A 23 -24.41 19.78 5.86
N ARG A 24 -25.46 20.30 6.52
CA ARG A 24 -26.50 21.12 5.86
C ARG A 24 -26.05 22.55 5.66
N ALA A 25 -26.67 23.23 4.66
CA ALA A 25 -26.43 24.64 4.36
C ALA A 25 -26.53 25.50 5.63
N GLY A 26 -25.60 26.43 5.78
CA GLY A 26 -25.48 27.30 6.95
C GLY A 26 -24.74 26.73 8.15
N ARG A 27 -24.12 25.52 7.98
CA ARG A 27 -23.22 24.88 8.94
C ARG A 27 -21.91 24.55 8.22
N PHE A 28 -21.52 23.26 8.13
CA PHE A 28 -20.37 22.80 7.35
C PHE A 28 -20.81 22.41 5.94
N ASP A 29 -21.19 23.39 5.15
CA ASP A 29 -21.74 23.22 3.80
C ASP A 29 -20.67 23.03 2.72
N ARG A 30 -19.41 23.35 3.04
CA ARG A 30 -18.27 23.10 2.15
C ARG A 30 -17.40 21.99 2.70
N GLN A 31 -17.26 20.95 1.91
CA GLN A 31 -16.34 19.84 2.19
C GLN A 31 -15.16 19.95 1.25
N ILE A 32 -13.98 19.89 1.82
CA ILE A 32 -12.72 19.85 1.07
C ILE A 32 -12.05 18.54 1.44
N GLU A 33 -11.97 17.65 0.47
CA GLU A 33 -11.21 16.41 0.63
C GLU A 33 -9.72 16.71 0.40
N VAL A 34 -8.90 16.35 1.38
CA VAL A 34 -7.45 16.43 1.28
C VAL A 34 -6.92 15.02 1.01
N GLY A 35 -6.62 14.74 -0.26
CA GLY A 35 -6.05 13.46 -0.69
C GLY A 35 -4.60 13.30 -0.27
N LEU A 36 -4.03 12.13 -0.62
CA LEU A 36 -2.59 11.91 -0.47
C LEU A 36 -1.81 12.78 -1.47
N PRO A 37 -0.65 13.31 -1.06
CA PRO A 37 0.14 14.21 -1.90
C PRO A 37 0.76 13.48 -3.11
N ASP A 38 0.79 14.16 -4.25
CA ASP A 38 1.54 13.73 -5.43
C ASP A 38 3.06 13.87 -5.24
N VAL A 39 3.87 13.45 -6.23
CA VAL A 39 5.35 13.51 -6.15
C VAL A 39 5.85 14.92 -5.86
N LYS A 40 5.28 15.96 -6.50
CA LYS A 40 5.72 17.36 -6.32
C LYS A 40 5.32 17.89 -4.96
N GLU A 41 4.12 17.54 -4.51
CA GLU A 41 3.64 17.91 -3.19
C GLU A 41 4.45 17.21 -2.10
N ARG A 42 4.82 15.92 -2.27
CA ARG A 42 5.72 15.23 -1.35
C ARG A 42 7.09 15.88 -1.30
N GLU A 43 7.65 16.29 -2.43
CA GLU A 43 8.91 17.05 -2.46
C GLU A 43 8.80 18.36 -1.66
N ALA A 44 7.69 19.09 -1.82
CA ALA A 44 7.44 20.31 -1.07
C ALA A 44 7.32 20.02 0.44
N ILE A 45 6.66 18.93 0.83
CA ILE A 45 6.55 18.49 2.22
C ILE A 45 7.93 18.10 2.78
N PHE A 46 8.74 17.34 2.03
CA PHE A 46 10.13 17.06 2.40
C PHE A 46 10.91 18.35 2.62
N ASN A 47 10.77 19.33 1.73
CA ASN A 47 11.45 20.63 1.88
C ASN A 47 11.13 21.34 3.20
N VAL A 48 9.93 21.16 3.76
CA VAL A 48 9.57 21.70 5.07
C VAL A 48 10.24 20.91 6.20
N HIS A 49 10.12 19.58 6.19
CA HIS A 49 10.62 18.74 7.28
C HIS A 49 12.14 18.55 7.29
N LEU A 50 12.81 18.80 6.17
CA LEU A 50 14.27 18.74 6.06
C LEU A 50 14.97 20.01 6.60
N ARG A 51 14.27 21.14 6.75
CA ARG A 51 14.88 22.42 7.20
C ARG A 51 15.68 22.32 8.51
N PRO A 52 15.20 21.63 9.56
CA PRO A 52 15.92 21.54 10.83
C PRO A 52 17.08 20.57 10.80
N LEU A 53 17.25 19.77 9.75
CA LEU A 53 18.23 18.69 9.68
C LEU A 53 19.53 19.17 9.00
N LYS A 54 20.66 18.66 9.47
CA LYS A 54 21.95 18.79 8.78
C LYS A 54 22.03 17.70 7.72
N LEU A 55 21.87 18.08 6.49
CA LEU A 55 21.79 17.16 5.35
C LEU A 55 23.14 17.05 4.62
N ASP A 56 23.36 15.90 4.00
CA ASP A 56 24.38 15.74 2.99
C ASP A 56 24.12 16.73 1.84
N PRO A 57 25.10 17.53 1.39
CA PRO A 57 24.94 18.48 0.28
C PRO A 57 24.48 17.82 -1.04
N GLN A 58 24.73 16.53 -1.22
CA GLN A 58 24.36 15.77 -2.42
C GLN A 58 22.97 15.11 -2.32
N LEU A 59 22.22 15.36 -1.25
CA LEU A 59 20.90 14.75 -1.06
C LEU A 59 19.89 15.29 -2.09
N ASP A 60 19.42 14.40 -2.96
CA ASP A 60 18.37 14.67 -3.92
C ASP A 60 16.98 14.53 -3.26
N ARG A 61 16.24 15.63 -3.20
CA ARG A 61 14.90 15.71 -2.56
C ARG A 61 13.82 15.13 -3.45
N GLU A 62 13.94 15.32 -4.76
CA GLU A 62 13.04 14.71 -5.74
C GLU A 62 13.15 13.18 -5.68
N PHE A 63 14.37 12.67 -5.54
CA PHE A 63 14.58 11.24 -5.32
C PHE A 63 13.82 10.74 -4.08
N LEU A 64 13.90 11.44 -2.94
CA LEU A 64 13.16 11.05 -1.73
C LEU A 64 11.64 11.01 -1.96
N ALA A 65 11.10 12.01 -2.66
CA ALA A 65 9.68 12.06 -3.00
C ALA A 65 9.25 10.88 -3.90
N ARG A 66 10.11 10.46 -4.82
CA ARG A 66 9.87 9.28 -5.67
C ARG A 66 9.96 7.95 -4.91
N GLN A 67 10.72 7.90 -3.81
CA GLN A 67 10.85 6.69 -2.98
C GLN A 67 9.69 6.52 -1.98
N THR A 68 8.77 7.48 -1.88
CA THR A 68 7.68 7.49 -0.90
C THR A 68 6.29 7.62 -1.54
N PRO A 69 5.94 6.77 -2.54
CA PRO A 69 4.61 6.79 -3.13
C PRO A 69 3.55 6.45 -2.07
N GLY A 70 2.42 7.17 -2.10
CA GLY A 70 1.31 6.95 -1.18
C GLY A 70 1.55 7.41 0.26
N PHE A 71 2.67 8.09 0.54
CA PHE A 71 2.93 8.63 1.88
C PHE A 71 2.17 9.92 2.10
N SER A 72 1.58 10.04 3.29
CA SER A 72 1.01 11.29 3.79
C SER A 72 2.10 12.25 4.28
N GLY A 73 1.72 13.48 4.57
CA GLY A 73 2.63 14.45 5.20
C GLY A 73 3.15 13.97 6.56
N ALA A 74 2.34 13.24 7.32
CA ALA A 74 2.74 12.65 8.60
C ALA A 74 3.78 11.53 8.41
N ASP A 75 3.62 10.69 7.39
CA ASP A 75 4.59 9.64 7.07
C ASP A 75 5.94 10.24 6.67
N ILE A 76 5.93 11.31 5.85
CA ILE A 76 7.14 12.03 5.45
C ILE A 76 7.84 12.66 6.64
N ALA A 77 7.09 13.28 7.56
CA ALA A 77 7.64 13.80 8.81
C ALA A 77 8.32 12.70 9.63
N ASN A 78 7.67 11.53 9.73
CA ASN A 78 8.22 10.36 10.41
C ASN A 78 9.49 9.84 9.73
N VAL A 79 9.53 9.77 8.40
CA VAL A 79 10.74 9.42 7.62
C VAL A 79 11.91 10.36 7.96
N CYS A 80 11.66 11.67 7.96
CA CYS A 80 12.69 12.65 8.28
C CYS A 80 13.24 12.49 9.70
N ASN A 81 12.35 12.27 10.67
CA ASN A 81 12.75 12.02 12.06
C ASN A 81 13.52 10.72 12.22
N GLU A 82 13.06 9.63 11.62
CA GLU A 82 13.71 8.33 11.69
C GLU A 82 15.08 8.33 11.01
N ALA A 83 15.23 8.99 9.86
CA ALA A 83 16.51 9.15 9.18
C ALA A 83 17.52 9.91 10.06
N ALA A 84 17.08 10.96 10.74
CA ALA A 84 17.92 11.70 11.69
C ALA A 84 18.36 10.83 12.88
N LEU A 85 17.45 9.99 13.40
CA LEU A 85 17.78 9.04 14.48
C LEU A 85 18.79 7.98 14.02
N ILE A 86 18.64 7.47 12.79
CA ILE A 86 19.59 6.50 12.20
C ILE A 86 20.97 7.15 12.05
N ALA A 87 21.06 8.35 11.49
CA ALA A 87 22.31 9.08 11.36
C ALA A 87 22.97 9.34 12.72
N ALA A 88 22.18 9.73 13.73
CA ALA A 88 22.67 9.95 15.09
C ALA A 88 23.23 8.68 15.72
N ARG A 89 22.57 7.52 15.57
CA ARG A 89 23.06 6.22 16.06
C ARG A 89 24.40 5.82 15.45
N HIS A 90 24.66 6.22 14.20
CA HIS A 90 25.92 5.97 13.51
C HIS A 90 26.96 7.09 13.71
N ASN A 91 26.69 8.05 14.63
CA ASN A 91 27.55 9.20 14.91
C ASN A 91 27.91 10.03 13.65
N LYS A 92 26.99 10.09 12.66
CA LYS A 92 27.16 10.86 11.43
C LYS A 92 26.95 12.35 11.71
N LYS A 93 27.70 13.19 10.99
CA LYS A 93 27.57 14.67 11.06
C LYS A 93 26.40 15.20 10.22
N PHE A 94 26.00 14.44 9.21
CA PHE A 94 24.98 14.78 8.24
C PHE A 94 24.06 13.56 8.03
N VAL A 95 22.79 13.83 7.74
CA VAL A 95 21.83 12.79 7.33
C VAL A 95 22.03 12.55 5.84
N SER A 96 22.36 11.32 5.47
CA SER A 96 22.64 10.91 4.10
C SER A 96 21.45 10.22 3.44
N LYS A 97 21.54 10.02 2.12
CA LYS A 97 20.56 9.26 1.34
C LYS A 97 20.30 7.88 1.90
N GLU A 98 21.36 7.19 2.33
CA GLU A 98 21.27 5.83 2.90
C GLU A 98 20.45 5.82 4.20
N ASP A 99 20.55 6.86 5.03
CA ASP A 99 19.77 6.98 6.27
C ASP A 99 18.28 7.16 5.95
N PHE A 100 17.93 7.93 4.92
CA PHE A 100 16.56 8.05 4.46
C PHE A 100 16.01 6.73 3.88
N LEU A 101 16.79 6.03 3.06
CA LEU A 101 16.38 4.72 2.54
C LEU A 101 16.17 3.71 3.67
N ALA A 102 17.05 3.69 4.67
CA ALA A 102 16.89 2.84 5.84
C ALA A 102 15.66 3.23 6.69
N ALA A 103 15.35 4.52 6.78
CA ALA A 103 14.15 5.01 7.45
C ALA A 103 12.87 4.58 6.72
N ILE A 104 12.84 4.71 5.40
CA ILE A 104 11.72 4.25 4.57
C ILE A 104 11.54 2.73 4.72
N ASP A 105 12.62 1.96 4.62
CA ASP A 105 12.61 0.51 4.83
C ASP A 105 12.00 0.13 6.19
N ARG A 106 12.35 0.88 7.23
CA ARG A 106 11.87 0.64 8.58
C ARG A 106 10.40 0.98 8.77
N ILE A 107 9.93 2.05 8.15
CA ILE A 107 8.54 2.49 8.24
C ILE A 107 7.62 1.55 7.46
N VAL A 108 8.01 1.15 6.26
CA VAL A 108 7.20 0.29 5.40
C VAL A 108 7.30 -1.18 5.80
N GLY A 109 8.52 -1.69 6.01
CA GLY A 109 8.78 -3.11 6.28
C GLY A 109 8.84 -3.46 7.76
N GLY A 110 8.89 -2.47 8.65
CA GLY A 110 9.11 -2.67 10.09
C GLY A 110 10.59 -2.80 10.46
N LEU A 111 10.82 -3.08 11.74
CA LEU A 111 12.17 -3.27 12.26
C LEU A 111 12.85 -4.48 11.65
N GLU A 112 14.10 -4.30 11.25
CA GLU A 112 14.96 -5.41 10.85
C GLU A 112 15.20 -6.36 12.02
N LYS A 113 15.21 -7.67 11.73
CA LYS A 113 15.48 -8.73 12.68
C LYS A 113 16.84 -9.37 12.40
N PRO A 114 17.95 -8.72 12.76
CA PRO A 114 19.31 -9.18 12.39
C PRO A 114 19.64 -10.53 12.99
N ASN A 115 19.04 -10.89 14.12
CA ASN A 115 19.29 -12.13 14.85
C ASN A 115 18.25 -13.23 14.57
N MET A 116 17.40 -13.07 13.55
CA MET A 116 16.46 -14.11 13.19
C MET A 116 17.22 -15.30 12.57
N PRO A 117 17.20 -16.46 13.22
CA PRO A 117 17.89 -17.62 12.68
C PRO A 117 17.15 -18.08 11.41
N MET A 118 17.78 -17.92 10.27
CA MET A 118 17.35 -18.50 9.01
C MET A 118 18.41 -19.49 8.53
N THR A 119 17.99 -20.70 8.22
CA THR A 119 18.84 -21.66 7.55
C THR A 119 19.18 -21.21 6.13
N ALA A 120 20.26 -21.74 5.56
CA ALA A 120 20.61 -21.45 4.17
C ALA A 120 19.49 -21.87 3.19
N ALA A 121 18.78 -22.96 3.50
CA ALA A 121 17.64 -23.43 2.71
C ALA A 121 16.46 -22.43 2.77
N GLU A 122 16.08 -21.96 3.95
CA GLU A 122 15.01 -20.95 4.11
C GLU A 122 15.35 -19.64 3.41
N ARG A 123 16.58 -19.16 3.54
CA ARG A 123 17.04 -17.94 2.84
C ARG A 123 16.96 -18.11 1.33
N ARG A 124 17.33 -19.28 0.82
CA ARG A 124 17.23 -19.59 -0.61
C ARG A 124 15.78 -19.67 -1.06
N ALA A 125 14.89 -20.27 -0.27
CA ALA A 125 13.46 -20.36 -0.56
C ALA A 125 12.85 -18.96 -0.63
N THR A 126 13.14 -18.10 0.36
CA THR A 126 12.70 -16.69 0.36
C THR A 126 13.24 -15.95 -0.86
N ALA A 127 14.50 -16.12 -1.22
CA ALA A 127 15.10 -15.46 -2.38
C ALA A 127 14.42 -15.88 -3.70
N ILE A 128 14.07 -17.15 -3.85
CA ILE A 128 13.36 -17.64 -5.03
C ILE A 128 11.93 -17.09 -5.07
N HIS A 129 11.24 -17.07 -3.93
CA HIS A 129 9.92 -16.50 -3.81
C HIS A 129 9.90 -15.02 -4.25
N GLU A 130 10.76 -14.20 -3.67
CA GLU A 130 10.84 -12.77 -4.00
C GLU A 130 11.31 -12.54 -5.45
N ALA A 131 12.25 -13.36 -5.95
CA ALA A 131 12.66 -13.30 -7.35
C ALA A 131 11.52 -13.66 -8.30
N GLY A 132 10.62 -14.56 -7.89
CA GLY A 132 9.42 -14.90 -8.64
C GLY A 132 8.49 -13.69 -8.83
N HIS A 133 8.17 -12.99 -7.76
CA HIS A 133 7.42 -11.74 -7.84
C HIS A 133 8.09 -10.73 -8.76
N ALA A 134 9.38 -10.47 -8.52
CA ALA A 134 10.14 -9.50 -9.29
C ALA A 134 10.20 -9.85 -10.78
N THR A 135 10.42 -11.11 -11.12
CA THR A 135 10.51 -11.57 -12.51
C THR A 135 9.20 -11.39 -13.26
N VAL A 136 8.09 -11.79 -12.64
CA VAL A 136 6.77 -11.66 -13.25
C VAL A 136 6.40 -10.19 -13.42
N MET A 137 6.54 -9.38 -12.36
CA MET A 137 6.20 -7.96 -12.40
C MET A 137 7.08 -7.18 -13.39
N TRP A 138 8.38 -7.52 -13.49
CA TRP A 138 9.28 -6.90 -14.47
C TRP A 138 8.93 -7.23 -15.91
N SER A 139 8.39 -8.43 -16.15
CA SER A 139 8.08 -8.91 -17.50
C SER A 139 6.74 -8.44 -18.02
N LEU A 140 5.85 -7.96 -17.17
CA LEU A 140 4.48 -7.56 -17.52
C LEU A 140 4.33 -6.04 -17.58
N PRO A 141 3.88 -5.47 -18.73
CA PRO A 141 3.91 -4.03 -18.97
C PRO A 141 2.90 -3.24 -18.14
N GLN A 142 1.85 -3.88 -17.63
CA GLN A 142 0.83 -3.23 -16.81
C GLN A 142 1.10 -3.38 -15.30
N CYS A 143 2.11 -4.15 -14.91
CA CYS A 143 2.54 -4.21 -13.51
C CYS A 143 3.21 -2.92 -13.08
N ASP A 144 3.13 -2.65 -11.78
CA ASP A 144 3.87 -1.54 -11.18
C ASP A 144 5.38 -1.83 -11.20
N PRO A 145 6.24 -0.83 -11.47
CA PRO A 145 7.67 -1.01 -11.53
C PRO A 145 8.26 -1.53 -10.22
N VAL A 146 9.07 -2.58 -10.30
CA VAL A 146 9.79 -3.12 -9.14
C VAL A 146 10.85 -2.13 -8.70
N LEU A 147 10.77 -1.70 -7.44
CA LEU A 147 11.70 -0.76 -6.83
C LEU A 147 12.87 -1.48 -6.16
N LYS A 148 12.57 -2.55 -5.42
CA LYS A 148 13.53 -3.24 -4.58
C LYS A 148 13.08 -4.67 -4.29
N VAL A 149 14.04 -5.58 -4.25
CA VAL A 149 13.86 -6.96 -3.76
C VAL A 149 14.80 -7.16 -2.58
N THR A 150 14.32 -7.74 -1.51
CA THR A 150 15.11 -7.99 -0.30
C THR A 150 14.75 -9.32 0.33
N VAL A 151 15.76 -9.97 0.88
CA VAL A 151 15.63 -11.17 1.73
C VAL A 151 16.00 -10.88 3.19
N VAL A 152 16.01 -9.61 3.56
CA VAL A 152 16.25 -9.17 4.93
C VAL A 152 14.95 -9.28 5.71
N PRO A 153 14.89 -10.09 6.79
CA PRO A 153 13.69 -10.23 7.59
C PRO A 153 13.33 -8.92 8.29
N ARG A 154 12.08 -8.48 8.10
CA ARG A 154 11.53 -7.27 8.75
C ARG A 154 10.12 -7.54 9.26
N GLY A 155 9.79 -7.05 10.44
CA GLY A 155 8.46 -7.22 11.01
C GLY A 155 8.01 -8.69 11.02
N ARG A 156 7.01 -9.04 10.22
CA ARG A 156 6.50 -10.42 10.05
C ARG A 156 6.95 -11.09 8.75
N SER A 157 7.65 -10.37 7.87
CA SER A 157 8.10 -10.87 6.58
C SER A 157 9.54 -11.36 6.64
N LEU A 158 9.85 -12.42 5.87
CA LEU A 158 11.19 -12.98 5.68
C LEU A 158 11.94 -12.33 4.51
N GLY A 159 11.19 -11.76 3.57
CA GLY A 159 11.64 -11.00 2.42
C GLY A 159 10.56 -10.06 1.95
N ALA A 160 10.81 -9.24 0.95
CA ALA A 160 9.82 -8.39 0.32
C ALA A 160 10.25 -7.96 -1.09
N THR A 161 9.30 -7.94 -1.99
CA THR A 161 9.40 -7.29 -3.30
C THR A 161 8.58 -6.01 -3.27
N TRP A 162 9.26 -4.88 -3.35
CA TRP A 162 8.64 -3.57 -3.33
C TRP A 162 8.46 -3.03 -4.74
N TYR A 163 7.32 -2.44 -4.98
CA TYR A 163 6.97 -1.81 -6.25
C TYR A 163 6.40 -0.42 -6.00
N VAL A 164 6.52 0.45 -6.98
CA VAL A 164 6.02 1.82 -6.93
C VAL A 164 4.77 1.89 -7.79
N PRO A 165 3.58 2.12 -7.19
CA PRO A 165 2.37 2.37 -7.96
C PRO A 165 2.58 3.54 -8.92
N ASP A 166 2.19 3.37 -10.18
CA ASP A 166 2.19 4.48 -11.13
C ASP A 166 1.03 5.44 -10.79
N GLU A 167 1.35 6.49 -10.05
CA GLU A 167 0.38 7.51 -9.60
C GLU A 167 -0.35 8.22 -10.74
N ARG A 168 0.12 8.07 -11.99
CA ARG A 168 -0.52 8.62 -13.18
C ARG A 168 -1.62 7.73 -13.73
N ARG A 169 -1.74 6.48 -13.25
CA ARG A 169 -2.78 5.56 -13.67
C ARG A 169 -4.08 5.82 -12.94
N ILE A 170 -4.93 6.62 -13.54
CA ILE A 170 -6.28 6.91 -13.01
C ILE A 170 -7.25 5.76 -13.32
N HIS A 171 -7.05 5.07 -14.45
CA HIS A 171 -7.90 3.96 -14.87
C HIS A 171 -7.17 2.62 -14.72
N VAL A 172 -7.79 1.72 -13.97
CA VAL A 172 -7.30 0.34 -13.81
C VAL A 172 -8.09 -0.54 -14.75
N THR A 173 -7.43 -1.12 -15.76
CA THR A 173 -8.05 -2.01 -16.73
C THR A 173 -8.12 -3.45 -16.23
N ASN A 174 -8.92 -4.29 -16.88
CA ASN A 174 -8.99 -5.72 -16.60
C ASN A 174 -7.61 -6.39 -16.77
N GLU A 175 -6.89 -6.01 -17.83
CA GLU A 175 -5.56 -6.51 -18.14
C GLU A 175 -4.57 -6.15 -17.01
N ALA A 176 -4.60 -4.89 -16.52
CA ALA A 176 -3.75 -4.45 -15.43
C ALA A 176 -4.01 -5.24 -14.13
N LEU A 177 -5.28 -5.53 -13.82
CA LEU A 177 -5.63 -6.36 -12.67
C LEU A 177 -5.18 -7.82 -12.83
N GLN A 178 -5.30 -8.38 -14.03
CA GLN A 178 -4.82 -9.74 -14.33
C GLN A 178 -3.30 -9.84 -14.21
N GLU A 179 -2.56 -8.87 -14.74
CA GLU A 179 -1.11 -8.83 -14.59
C GLU A 179 -0.68 -8.65 -13.14
N ARG A 180 -1.41 -7.82 -12.37
CA ARG A 180 -1.20 -7.68 -10.92
C ARG A 180 -1.44 -9.00 -10.18
N LEU A 181 -2.48 -9.74 -10.53
CA LEU A 181 -2.73 -11.09 -9.99
C LEU A 181 -1.56 -12.03 -10.30
N ALA A 182 -1.07 -12.02 -11.55
CA ALA A 182 0.09 -12.82 -11.94
C ALA A 182 1.34 -12.44 -11.12
N GLY A 183 1.57 -11.14 -10.91
CA GLY A 183 2.63 -10.63 -10.05
C GLY A 183 2.54 -11.15 -8.61
N LEU A 184 1.34 -11.10 -8.00
CA LEU A 184 1.10 -11.60 -6.65
C LEU A 184 1.31 -13.12 -6.54
N LEU A 185 1.02 -13.89 -7.58
CA LEU A 185 1.21 -15.34 -7.59
C LEU A 185 2.66 -15.75 -7.96
N GLY A 186 3.47 -14.81 -8.45
CA GLY A 186 4.81 -15.06 -8.95
C GLY A 186 5.73 -15.77 -7.97
N GLY A 187 5.71 -15.36 -6.69
CA GLY A 187 6.51 -16.00 -5.63
C GLY A 187 6.12 -17.45 -5.42
N ARG A 188 4.82 -17.71 -5.31
CA ARG A 188 4.27 -19.07 -5.14
C ARG A 188 4.66 -20.02 -6.29
N ILE A 189 4.51 -19.54 -7.52
CA ILE A 189 4.83 -20.31 -8.72
C ILE A 189 6.35 -20.56 -8.82
N ALA A 190 7.16 -19.59 -8.43
CA ALA A 190 8.63 -19.77 -8.39
C ALA A 190 9.06 -20.86 -7.41
N GLU A 191 8.42 -20.97 -6.24
CA GLU A 191 8.65 -22.08 -5.30
C GLU A 191 8.27 -23.42 -5.94
N GLU A 192 7.10 -23.53 -6.55
CA GLU A 192 6.60 -24.74 -7.19
C GLU A 192 7.54 -25.22 -8.30
N VAL A 193 7.94 -24.32 -9.20
CA VAL A 193 8.87 -24.63 -10.31
C VAL A 193 10.25 -25.03 -9.82
N SER A 194 10.74 -24.43 -8.72
CA SER A 194 12.10 -24.67 -8.24
C SER A 194 12.23 -25.88 -7.32
N TYR A 195 11.19 -26.19 -6.56
CA TYR A 195 11.25 -27.22 -5.52
C TYR A 195 10.22 -28.34 -5.69
N GLY A 196 9.20 -28.16 -6.54
CA GLY A 196 8.08 -29.09 -6.68
C GLY A 196 7.17 -29.15 -5.44
N THR A 197 7.35 -28.25 -4.48
CA THR A 197 6.58 -28.19 -3.24
C THR A 197 6.15 -26.77 -2.94
N LEU A 198 5.10 -26.64 -2.13
CA LEU A 198 4.49 -25.37 -1.80
C LEU A 198 4.65 -25.05 -0.31
N GLY A 199 5.19 -23.88 -0.01
CA GLY A 199 5.30 -23.36 1.36
C GLY A 199 4.04 -22.65 1.84
N ALA A 200 3.85 -22.50 3.14
CA ALA A 200 2.76 -21.69 3.71
C ALA A 200 3.04 -20.18 3.71
N GLY A 201 4.25 -19.75 3.30
CA GLY A 201 4.69 -18.37 3.39
C GLY A 201 3.95 -17.38 2.48
N ALA A 202 3.30 -17.85 1.42
CA ALA A 202 2.57 -17.04 0.45
C ALA A 202 1.15 -16.63 0.89
N LEU A 203 0.79 -16.76 2.18
CA LEU A 203 -0.58 -16.48 2.65
C LEU A 203 -1.04 -15.06 2.30
N SER A 204 -0.23 -14.05 2.57
CA SER A 204 -0.58 -12.65 2.30
C SER A 204 -0.77 -12.36 0.81
N ASP A 205 0.03 -13.00 -0.05
CA ASP A 205 -0.09 -12.84 -1.50
C ASP A 205 -1.37 -13.50 -2.03
N LEU A 206 -1.70 -14.68 -1.49
CA LEU A 206 -2.94 -15.39 -1.81
C LEU A 206 -4.17 -14.64 -1.32
N GLU A 207 -4.14 -14.04 -0.13
CA GLU A 207 -5.22 -13.19 0.37
C GLU A 207 -5.45 -12.01 -0.58
N ARG A 208 -4.40 -11.25 -0.91
CA ARG A 208 -4.49 -10.10 -1.82
C ARG A 208 -4.92 -10.50 -3.23
N ALA A 209 -4.43 -11.63 -3.74
CA ALA A 209 -4.84 -12.16 -5.03
C ALA A 209 -6.34 -12.55 -5.01
N THR A 210 -6.81 -13.20 -3.96
CA THR A 210 -8.20 -13.58 -3.79
C THR A 210 -9.11 -12.36 -3.70
N GLU A 211 -8.76 -11.36 -2.89
CA GLU A 211 -9.50 -10.10 -2.79
C GLU A 211 -9.59 -9.38 -4.13
N THR A 212 -8.47 -9.31 -4.86
CA THR A 212 -8.44 -8.68 -6.19
C THR A 212 -9.33 -9.43 -7.19
N ALA A 213 -9.22 -10.77 -7.25
CA ALA A 213 -10.04 -11.59 -8.13
C ALA A 213 -11.53 -11.49 -7.79
N TYR A 214 -11.85 -11.48 -6.50
CA TYR A 214 -13.23 -11.29 -6.02
C TYR A 214 -13.77 -9.91 -6.43
N ALA A 215 -12.98 -8.85 -6.25
CA ALA A 215 -13.38 -7.50 -6.65
C ALA A 215 -13.61 -7.40 -8.17
N MET A 216 -12.75 -8.02 -8.99
CA MET A 216 -12.93 -8.06 -10.45
C MET A 216 -14.26 -8.68 -10.85
N VAL A 217 -14.65 -9.76 -10.21
CA VAL A 217 -15.88 -10.51 -10.54
C VAL A 217 -17.11 -9.87 -9.89
N ALA A 218 -17.04 -9.61 -8.58
CA ALA A 218 -18.21 -9.24 -7.80
C ALA A 218 -18.47 -7.72 -7.76
N TYR A 219 -17.43 -6.87 -7.86
CA TYR A 219 -17.61 -5.43 -7.72
C TYR A 219 -17.51 -4.70 -9.05
N TYR A 220 -16.54 -5.06 -9.88
CA TYR A 220 -16.25 -4.33 -11.12
C TYR A 220 -16.98 -4.90 -12.35
N GLY A 221 -17.70 -6.03 -12.21
CA GLY A 221 -18.45 -6.62 -13.33
C GLY A 221 -17.58 -7.05 -14.49
N MET A 222 -16.32 -7.46 -14.23
CA MET A 222 -15.35 -7.81 -15.28
C MET A 222 -15.45 -9.26 -15.74
N SER A 223 -16.38 -10.04 -15.22
CA SER A 223 -16.60 -11.43 -15.63
C SER A 223 -17.42 -11.51 -16.91
N LYS A 224 -16.86 -12.12 -17.96
CA LYS A 224 -17.58 -12.37 -19.21
C LYS A 224 -18.79 -13.33 -19.04
N LYS A 225 -18.77 -14.20 -18.02
CA LYS A 225 -19.83 -15.16 -17.75
C LYS A 225 -21.02 -14.54 -17.01
N ILE A 226 -20.74 -13.60 -16.10
CA ILE A 226 -21.76 -12.94 -15.26
C ILE A 226 -22.28 -11.68 -15.96
N GLY A 227 -21.41 -10.98 -16.69
CA GLY A 227 -21.72 -9.71 -17.34
C GLY A 227 -21.42 -8.49 -16.44
N PRO A 228 -21.79 -7.28 -16.90
CA PRO A 228 -21.47 -6.02 -16.24
C PRO A 228 -22.44 -5.73 -15.07
N ILE A 229 -22.44 -6.57 -14.07
CA ILE A 229 -23.26 -6.47 -12.85
C ILE A 229 -22.33 -6.32 -11.66
N SER A 230 -22.67 -5.41 -10.73
CA SER A 230 -21.97 -5.25 -9.46
C SER A 230 -22.83 -5.79 -8.32
N TYR A 231 -22.23 -6.64 -7.51
CA TYR A 231 -22.80 -7.10 -6.25
C TYR A 231 -22.29 -6.27 -5.05
N TYR A 232 -21.67 -5.10 -5.33
CA TYR A 232 -21.23 -4.18 -4.30
C TYR A 232 -22.44 -3.44 -3.73
N ASP A 233 -22.66 -3.58 -2.43
CA ASP A 233 -23.68 -2.84 -1.70
C ASP A 233 -23.03 -1.71 -0.89
N SER A 234 -23.17 -0.48 -1.35
CA SER A 234 -22.69 0.71 -0.67
C SER A 234 -23.43 1.02 0.64
N SER A 235 -24.59 0.35 0.89
CA SER A 235 -25.36 0.51 2.11
C SER A 235 -24.88 -0.35 3.28
N GLY A 236 -23.89 -1.22 3.04
CA GLY A 236 -23.33 -2.15 4.04
C GLY A 236 -24.22 -3.37 4.30
N LEU A 237 -25.32 -3.52 3.57
CA LEU A 237 -26.14 -4.72 3.56
C LEU A 237 -25.58 -5.68 2.51
N SER A 238 -24.85 -6.70 2.95
CA SER A 238 -24.29 -7.71 2.08
C SER A 238 -25.39 -8.45 1.32
N LEU A 239 -25.37 -8.37 -0.01
CA LEU A 239 -26.25 -9.16 -0.88
C LEU A 239 -26.05 -10.68 -0.76
N ILE A 240 -25.02 -11.11 -0.01
CA ILE A 240 -24.77 -12.53 0.29
C ILE A 240 -25.97 -13.16 1.00
N HIS A 241 -26.74 -12.39 1.77
CA HIS A 241 -27.95 -12.87 2.42
C HIS A 241 -29.16 -13.07 1.46
N ILE A 242 -29.11 -12.55 0.23
CA ILE A 242 -30.18 -12.74 -0.77
C ILE A 242 -30.03 -14.07 -1.49
N SER A 243 -28.86 -14.68 -1.47
CA SER A 243 -28.57 -15.96 -2.16
C SER A 243 -28.64 -17.20 -1.27
N GLU A 244 -28.95 -17.08 0.03
CA GLU A 244 -29.31 -18.26 0.80
C GLU A 244 -30.66 -18.81 0.32
N PRO A 245 -30.71 -20.04 -0.22
CA PRO A 245 -31.97 -20.65 -0.52
C PRO A 245 -32.73 -20.80 0.79
N THR A 246 -33.88 -20.12 0.91
CA THR A 246 -34.82 -20.32 2.00
C THR A 246 -35.03 -21.82 2.14
N ARG A 247 -34.49 -22.42 3.21
CA ARG A 247 -34.85 -23.77 3.60
C ARG A 247 -36.36 -23.80 3.75
N ARG A 248 -37.06 -24.40 2.78
CA ARG A 248 -38.44 -24.75 2.94
C ARG A 248 -38.52 -25.68 4.15
N THR A 249 -39.05 -25.19 5.26
CA THR A 249 -39.50 -26.05 6.33
C THR A 249 -40.51 -27.00 5.73
N PRO A 250 -40.39 -28.32 5.96
CA PRO A 250 -41.46 -29.25 5.58
C PRO A 250 -42.71 -28.88 6.34
N ILE A 251 -43.78 -28.62 5.62
CA ILE A 251 -45.11 -28.50 6.21
C ILE A 251 -45.50 -29.92 6.64
N SER A 252 -45.62 -30.11 7.93
CA SER A 252 -46.20 -31.32 8.55
C SER A 252 -47.71 -31.40 8.30
#